data_c97dab2ec7773c7a0c8e6079a2b05cb2
#
_entry.id   c97dab2ec7773c7a0c8e6079a2b05cb2
#
_cell.length_a   1.000
_cell.length_b   1.000
_cell.length_c   1.000
_cell.angle_alpha   90.00
_cell.angle_beta   90.00
_cell.angle_gamma   90.00
#
_symmetry.space_group_name_H-M   'P 1'
#
loop_
_entity.id
_entity.type
_entity.pdbx_description
1 polymer ?
#
loop_
_entity_poly.entity_id
_entity_poly.type
_entity_poly.pdbx_seq_one_letter_code
_entity_poly.pdbx_strand_id
1 'polypeptide(L)'
;MSQENNEHQLVPLWGKRSMHRLPFIVASDLIRSRHLLRLLIKRDLNGRYRRAYLGYAWAVLEPLLLAIVYTFIFTILVGSSDPMYPVKIVVGIIGWTLFARSLTTSAKSLSSSINLFQFARVPKTVFATSGTLTNAFLAVISLTSILPFYFIHDLPITMNLVLILFWMFILTFTGWGLGLLVAPISCKIPDVLNIISFLVRAGFFLSPVMWTYDMFSNRFGEGWHAIVAHLNPTVVPITGMRDALLGEPSTIPLYAYAMCFGFAIGSYILGTIVFERKAHQAVVNI
;
A
#
# COMPACT_ATOMS: atom_id res chain seq x y z
N MET A 1 -9.62 -42.15 -42.44
CA MET A 1 -10.35 -40.94 -42.08
C MET A 1 -9.71 -40.41 -40.81
N SER A 2 -8.70 -39.55 -40.96
CA SER A 2 -7.93 -38.89 -39.92
C SER A 2 -8.70 -37.67 -39.48
N GLN A 3 -9.19 -37.69 -38.23
CA GLN A 3 -9.67 -36.45 -37.56
C GLN A 3 -8.44 -35.63 -37.20
N GLU A 4 -8.23 -34.55 -37.93
CA GLU A 4 -7.31 -33.48 -37.56
C GLU A 4 -7.80 -32.85 -36.26
N ASN A 5 -7.02 -33.08 -35.21
CA ASN A 5 -7.09 -32.36 -33.96
C ASN A 5 -6.70 -30.89 -34.21
N ASN A 6 -7.67 -30.09 -34.60
CA ASN A 6 -7.54 -28.62 -34.53
C ASN A 6 -7.57 -28.18 -33.07
N GLU A 7 -6.50 -28.44 -32.35
CA GLU A 7 -6.18 -27.66 -31.15
C GLU A 7 -5.96 -26.23 -31.61
N HIS A 8 -7.02 -25.43 -31.53
CA HIS A 8 -6.89 -23.99 -31.56
C HIS A 8 -5.98 -23.58 -30.40
N GLN A 9 -4.66 -23.65 -30.62
CA GLN A 9 -3.69 -22.96 -29.81
C GLN A 9 -4.10 -21.50 -29.82
N LEU A 10 -4.77 -21.06 -28.74
CA LEU A 10 -5.02 -19.67 -28.43
C LEU A 10 -3.63 -19.01 -28.33
N VAL A 11 -3.13 -18.56 -29.49
CA VAL A 11 -1.90 -17.76 -29.53
C VAL A 11 -2.16 -16.57 -28.62
N PRO A 12 -1.43 -16.41 -27.54
CA PRO A 12 -1.63 -15.26 -26.69
C PRO A 12 -1.39 -14.02 -27.54
N LEU A 13 -2.42 -13.17 -27.69
CA LEU A 13 -2.37 -11.92 -28.47
C LEU A 13 -1.27 -10.96 -27.98
N TRP A 14 -0.64 -11.29 -26.88
CA TRP A 14 0.51 -10.66 -26.29
C TRP A 14 1.75 -11.49 -26.64
N GLY A 15 2.39 -11.21 -27.78
CA GLY A 15 3.65 -11.86 -28.18
C GLY A 15 4.67 -11.88 -27.05
N LYS A 16 5.67 -12.79 -27.10
CA LYS A 16 6.76 -12.92 -26.09
C LYS A 16 7.36 -11.55 -25.78
N ARG A 17 6.78 -10.87 -24.78
CA ARG A 17 7.23 -9.54 -24.35
C ARG A 17 8.56 -9.71 -23.62
N SER A 18 9.56 -8.92 -24.01
CA SER A 18 10.88 -8.95 -23.40
C SER A 18 10.80 -8.56 -21.92
N MET A 19 11.45 -9.33 -21.02
CA MET A 19 11.33 -9.21 -19.54
C MET A 19 11.61 -7.80 -19.02
N HIS A 20 12.67 -7.17 -19.51
CA HIS A 20 13.11 -5.86 -19.06
C HIS A 20 12.15 -4.73 -19.47
N ARG A 21 11.26 -4.97 -20.46
CA ARG A 21 10.25 -3.99 -20.92
C ARG A 21 8.91 -4.11 -20.20
N LEU A 22 8.68 -5.19 -19.44
CA LEU A 22 7.38 -5.42 -18.80
C LEU A 22 6.94 -4.27 -17.85
N PRO A 23 7.78 -3.72 -16.97
CA PRO A 23 7.38 -2.60 -16.11
C PRO A 23 6.93 -1.37 -16.92
N PHE A 24 7.63 -1.04 -18.00
CA PHE A 24 7.26 0.09 -18.87
C PHE A 24 5.97 -0.18 -19.66
N ILE A 25 5.78 -1.43 -20.10
CA ILE A 25 4.56 -1.84 -20.80
C ILE A 25 3.36 -1.74 -19.86
N VAL A 26 3.49 -2.22 -18.63
CA VAL A 26 2.43 -2.10 -17.62
C VAL A 26 2.09 -0.63 -17.37
N ALA A 27 3.08 0.24 -17.22
CA ALA A 27 2.84 1.68 -17.05
C ALA A 27 2.10 2.28 -18.26
N SER A 28 2.50 1.93 -19.50
CA SER A 28 1.83 2.41 -20.71
C SER A 28 0.41 1.87 -20.86
N ASP A 29 0.18 0.60 -20.52
CA ASP A 29 -1.13 -0.05 -20.54
C ASP A 29 -2.09 0.60 -19.53
N LEU A 30 -1.60 0.99 -18.35
CA LEU A 30 -2.37 1.73 -17.35
C LEU A 30 -2.79 3.12 -17.86
N ILE A 31 -1.87 3.84 -18.52
CA ILE A 31 -2.17 5.15 -19.12
C ILE A 31 -3.23 5.01 -20.21
N ARG A 32 -3.10 4.01 -21.08
CA ARG A 32 -4.09 3.72 -22.13
C ARG A 32 -5.45 3.35 -21.55
N SER A 33 -5.47 2.62 -20.44
CA SER A 33 -6.69 2.16 -19.76
C SER A 33 -7.26 3.18 -18.76
N ARG A 34 -6.85 4.44 -18.81
CA ARG A 34 -7.22 5.49 -17.82
C ARG A 34 -8.74 5.66 -17.65
N HIS A 35 -9.52 5.50 -18.72
CA HIS A 35 -10.99 5.57 -18.65
C HIS A 35 -11.56 4.42 -17.84
N LEU A 36 -11.10 3.20 -18.09
CA LEU A 36 -11.50 2.03 -17.32
C LEU A 36 -11.06 2.14 -15.85
N LEU A 37 -9.84 2.61 -15.59
CA LEU A 37 -9.36 2.87 -14.23
C LEU A 37 -10.29 3.81 -13.47
N ARG A 38 -10.68 4.93 -14.09
CA ARG A 38 -11.62 5.89 -13.47
C ARG A 38 -12.98 5.26 -13.15
N LEU A 39 -13.52 4.46 -14.07
CA LEU A 39 -14.80 3.77 -13.86
C LEU A 39 -14.71 2.75 -12.71
N LEU A 40 -13.62 1.97 -12.66
CA LEU A 40 -13.39 0.99 -11.60
C LEU A 40 -13.20 1.68 -10.24
N ILE A 41 -12.39 2.74 -10.17
CA ILE A 41 -12.22 3.55 -8.94
C ILE A 41 -13.57 4.10 -8.47
N LYS A 42 -14.37 4.68 -9.36
CA LYS A 42 -15.70 5.20 -9.02
C LYS A 42 -16.62 4.08 -8.50
N ARG A 43 -16.59 2.91 -9.14
CA ARG A 43 -17.34 1.72 -8.69
C ARG A 43 -16.91 1.31 -7.28
N ASP A 44 -15.60 1.20 -7.05
CA ASP A 44 -15.03 0.71 -5.79
C ASP A 44 -15.28 1.71 -4.65
N LEU A 45 -15.17 3.02 -4.91
CA LEU A 45 -15.51 4.08 -3.96
C LEU A 45 -17.01 4.03 -3.60
N ASN A 46 -17.89 3.99 -4.60
CA ASN A 46 -19.33 3.92 -4.37
C ASN A 46 -19.73 2.63 -3.64
N GLY A 47 -19.06 1.51 -3.94
CA GLY A 47 -19.35 0.22 -3.31
C GLY A 47 -18.96 0.15 -1.84
N ARG A 48 -17.85 0.80 -1.46
CA ARG A 48 -17.29 0.68 -0.10
C ARG A 48 -18.17 1.28 0.99
N TYR A 49 -18.84 2.40 0.73
CA TYR A 49 -19.62 3.14 1.73
C TYR A 49 -21.10 3.28 1.39
N ARG A 50 -21.58 2.60 0.35
CA ARG A 50 -22.95 2.77 -0.18
C ARG A 50 -24.08 2.53 0.82
N ARG A 51 -23.82 1.69 1.85
CA ARG A 51 -24.83 1.35 2.87
C ARG A 51 -24.48 1.89 4.26
N ALA A 52 -23.39 2.64 4.39
CA ALA A 52 -22.97 3.17 5.68
C ALA A 52 -23.59 4.56 5.92
N TYR A 53 -24.24 4.77 7.06
CA TYR A 53 -24.82 6.07 7.43
C TYR A 53 -23.80 7.20 7.41
N LEU A 54 -22.60 6.96 7.91
CA LEU A 54 -21.53 7.96 7.96
C LEU A 54 -20.71 8.04 6.66
N GLY A 55 -20.95 7.13 5.68
CA GLY A 55 -20.27 7.17 4.40
C GLY A 55 -18.76 7.33 4.51
N TYR A 56 -18.20 8.30 3.82
CA TYR A 56 -16.76 8.59 3.80
C TYR A 56 -16.21 9.14 5.14
N ALA A 57 -17.07 9.57 6.06
CA ALA A 57 -16.60 10.01 7.38
C ALA A 57 -15.89 8.88 8.15
N TRP A 58 -16.20 7.62 7.87
CA TRP A 58 -15.45 6.49 8.42
C TRP A 58 -13.97 6.51 8.07
N ALA A 59 -13.59 7.02 6.89
CA ALA A 59 -12.18 7.14 6.53
C ALA A 59 -11.41 8.10 7.46
N VAL A 60 -12.10 9.07 8.05
CA VAL A 60 -11.55 10.05 9.00
C VAL A 60 -11.66 9.55 10.43
N LEU A 61 -12.81 8.97 10.79
CA LEU A 61 -13.09 8.53 12.16
C LEU A 61 -12.25 7.31 12.56
N GLU A 62 -12.04 6.35 11.66
CA GLU A 62 -11.26 5.13 11.94
C GLU A 62 -9.86 5.45 12.48
N PRO A 63 -9.01 6.26 11.81
CA PRO A 63 -7.69 6.61 12.36
C PRO A 63 -7.76 7.42 13.64
N LEU A 64 -8.76 8.29 13.82
CA LEU A 64 -8.93 9.06 15.07
C LEU A 64 -9.28 8.16 16.25
N LEU A 65 -10.27 7.29 16.09
CA LEU A 65 -10.70 6.37 17.15
C LEU A 65 -9.55 5.42 17.55
N LEU A 66 -8.82 4.88 16.56
CA LEU A 66 -7.65 4.05 16.83
C LEU A 66 -6.54 4.84 17.53
N ALA A 67 -6.31 6.10 17.15
CA ALA A 67 -5.31 6.94 17.79
C ALA A 67 -5.65 7.21 19.25
N ILE A 68 -6.93 7.44 19.57
CA ILE A 68 -7.39 7.60 20.98
C ILE A 68 -7.06 6.33 21.76
N VAL A 69 -7.43 5.16 21.26
CA VAL A 69 -7.20 3.88 21.94
C VAL A 69 -5.71 3.62 22.12
N TYR A 70 -4.89 3.79 21.09
CA TYR A 70 -3.46 3.52 21.15
C TYR A 70 -2.71 4.55 22.00
N THR A 71 -3.11 5.83 21.98
CA THR A 71 -2.56 6.84 22.88
C THR A 71 -2.85 6.49 24.33
N PHE A 72 -4.09 6.09 24.65
CA PHE A 72 -4.45 5.66 25.99
C PHE A 72 -3.61 4.47 26.47
N ILE A 73 -3.50 3.41 25.64
CA ILE A 73 -2.71 2.23 25.96
C ILE A 73 -1.23 2.61 26.19
N PHE A 74 -0.67 3.43 25.29
CA PHE A 74 0.75 3.80 25.36
C PHE A 74 1.07 4.68 26.56
N THR A 75 0.18 5.63 26.89
CA THR A 75 0.32 6.47 28.08
C THR A 75 0.35 5.64 29.36
N ILE A 76 -0.51 4.59 29.45
CA ILE A 76 -0.52 3.70 30.62
C ILE A 76 0.72 2.79 30.67
N LEU A 77 1.11 2.19 29.53
CA LEU A 77 2.17 1.17 29.50
C LEU A 77 3.57 1.78 29.55
N VAL A 78 3.78 2.91 28.86
CA VAL A 78 5.11 3.52 28.69
C VAL A 78 5.29 4.73 29.59
N GLY A 79 4.19 5.31 30.11
CA GLY A 79 4.24 6.49 30.95
C GLY A 79 4.70 7.75 30.19
N SER A 80 4.59 7.75 28.86
CA SER A 80 5.01 8.87 28.03
C SER A 80 4.04 10.03 28.17
N SER A 81 4.57 11.23 28.40
CA SER A 81 3.83 12.49 28.45
C SER A 81 4.06 13.37 27.22
N ASP A 82 4.49 12.80 26.09
CA ASP A 82 4.67 13.55 24.84
C ASP A 82 3.32 14.06 24.31
N PRO A 83 3.05 15.36 24.33
CA PRO A 83 1.78 15.93 23.86
C PRO A 83 1.53 15.68 22.37
N MET A 84 2.60 15.51 21.57
CA MET A 84 2.54 15.26 20.12
C MET A 84 2.34 13.78 19.78
N TYR A 85 2.36 12.90 20.79
CA TYR A 85 2.23 11.45 20.54
C TYR A 85 0.93 11.05 19.83
N PRO A 86 -0.26 11.61 20.13
CA PRO A 86 -1.49 11.31 19.40
C PRO A 86 -1.39 11.63 17.91
N VAL A 87 -0.76 12.76 17.57
CA VAL A 87 -0.54 13.18 16.17
C VAL A 87 0.36 12.19 15.46
N LYS A 88 1.47 11.80 16.11
CA LYS A 88 2.43 10.83 15.57
C LYS A 88 1.77 9.47 15.29
N ILE A 89 0.84 9.03 16.16
CA ILE A 89 0.06 7.81 15.99
C ILE A 89 -0.91 7.91 14.80
N VAL A 90 -1.69 9.00 14.69
CA VAL A 90 -2.63 9.17 13.57
C VAL A 90 -1.91 9.04 12.23
N VAL A 91 -0.77 9.73 12.07
CA VAL A 91 0.04 9.63 10.84
C VAL A 91 0.53 8.21 10.59
N GLY A 92 1.01 7.54 11.64
CA GLY A 92 1.44 6.14 11.56
C GLY A 92 0.32 5.20 11.12
N ILE A 93 -0.89 5.36 11.68
CA ILE A 93 -2.07 4.57 11.33
C ILE A 93 -2.45 4.80 9.86
N ILE A 94 -2.47 6.05 9.39
CA ILE A 94 -2.80 6.38 8.00
C ILE A 94 -1.79 5.75 7.05
N GLY A 95 -0.48 5.93 7.31
CA GLY A 95 0.59 5.39 6.49
C GLY A 95 0.56 3.86 6.43
N TRP A 96 0.46 3.21 7.59
CA TRP A 96 0.37 1.75 7.65
C TRP A 96 -0.87 1.20 6.97
N THR A 97 -2.04 1.79 7.24
CA THR A 97 -3.31 1.35 6.64
C THR A 97 -3.27 1.47 5.13
N LEU A 98 -2.69 2.54 4.61
CA LEU A 98 -2.50 2.74 3.18
C LEU A 98 -1.63 1.63 2.55
N PHE A 99 -0.47 1.35 3.14
CA PHE A 99 0.43 0.28 2.70
C PHE A 99 -0.26 -1.09 2.75
N ALA A 100 -0.85 -1.42 3.90
CA ALA A 100 -1.49 -2.70 4.16
C ALA A 100 -2.70 -2.96 3.24
N ARG A 101 -3.53 -1.94 3.02
CA ARG A 101 -4.67 -2.03 2.09
C ARG A 101 -4.21 -2.11 0.64
N SER A 102 -3.14 -1.41 0.25
CA SER A 102 -2.57 -1.49 -1.09
C SER A 102 -2.02 -2.88 -1.38
N LEU A 103 -1.27 -3.46 -0.44
CA LEU A 103 -0.76 -4.83 -0.51
C LEU A 103 -1.90 -5.85 -0.64
N THR A 104 -2.84 -5.83 0.30
CA THR A 104 -3.91 -6.85 0.36
C THR A 104 -4.88 -6.74 -0.81
N THR A 105 -5.22 -5.54 -1.27
CA THR A 105 -6.10 -5.32 -2.41
C THR A 105 -5.45 -5.81 -3.71
N SER A 106 -4.17 -5.48 -3.93
CA SER A 106 -3.41 -5.99 -5.07
C SER A 106 -3.26 -7.50 -5.04
N ALA A 107 -2.97 -8.09 -3.88
CA ALA A 107 -2.84 -9.53 -3.72
C ALA A 107 -4.14 -10.29 -4.05
N LYS A 108 -5.30 -9.70 -3.75
CA LYS A 108 -6.63 -10.26 -4.04
C LYS A 108 -7.12 -9.99 -5.46
N SER A 109 -6.48 -9.13 -6.23
CA SER A 109 -7.00 -8.57 -7.48
C SER A 109 -7.35 -9.63 -8.53
N LEU A 110 -6.56 -10.70 -8.67
CA LEU A 110 -6.85 -11.76 -9.62
C LEU A 110 -8.04 -12.61 -9.19
N SER A 111 -8.08 -13.07 -7.95
CA SER A 111 -9.17 -13.91 -7.44
C SER A 111 -10.50 -13.19 -7.40
N SER A 112 -10.52 -11.90 -7.04
CA SER A 112 -11.74 -11.10 -6.97
C SER A 112 -12.31 -10.67 -8.33
N SER A 113 -11.54 -10.79 -9.41
CA SER A 113 -11.90 -10.30 -10.75
C SER A 113 -11.98 -11.39 -11.81
N ILE A 114 -11.93 -12.67 -11.42
CA ILE A 114 -11.93 -13.83 -12.33
C ILE A 114 -13.08 -13.73 -13.34
N ASN A 115 -14.30 -13.49 -12.89
CA ASN A 115 -15.48 -13.41 -13.75
C ASN A 115 -15.37 -12.29 -14.80
N LEU A 116 -14.68 -11.19 -14.49
CA LEU A 116 -14.52 -10.07 -15.42
C LEU A 116 -13.49 -10.38 -16.52
N PHE A 117 -12.52 -11.25 -16.23
CA PHE A 117 -11.50 -11.62 -17.22
C PHE A 117 -12.03 -12.48 -18.36
N GLN A 118 -13.16 -13.16 -18.16
CA GLN A 118 -13.82 -13.96 -19.20
C GLN A 118 -14.50 -13.09 -20.27
N PHE A 119 -14.93 -11.89 -19.91
CA PHE A 119 -15.70 -11.00 -20.78
C PHE A 119 -14.90 -9.83 -21.36
N ALA A 120 -13.77 -9.48 -20.77
CA ALA A 120 -13.03 -8.28 -21.15
C ALA A 120 -11.54 -8.57 -21.45
N ARG A 121 -11.11 -8.25 -22.67
CA ARG A 121 -9.70 -8.30 -23.10
C ARG A 121 -8.93 -7.06 -22.60
N VAL A 122 -8.79 -6.92 -21.27
CA VAL A 122 -8.12 -5.76 -20.63
C VAL A 122 -6.87 -6.23 -19.89
N PRO A 123 -5.84 -5.37 -19.74
CA PRO A 123 -4.69 -5.69 -18.91
C PRO A 123 -5.13 -6.01 -17.49
N LYS A 124 -4.75 -7.18 -16.96
CA LYS A 124 -5.19 -7.65 -15.63
C LYS A 124 -4.68 -6.75 -14.50
N THR A 125 -3.54 -6.08 -14.70
CA THR A 125 -2.96 -5.10 -13.78
C THR A 125 -3.86 -3.91 -13.50
N VAL A 126 -4.80 -3.57 -14.41
CA VAL A 126 -5.76 -2.48 -14.23
C VAL A 126 -6.63 -2.69 -12.98
N PHE A 127 -7.02 -3.94 -12.70
CA PHE A 127 -7.86 -4.27 -11.54
C PHE A 127 -7.10 -4.13 -10.21
N ALA A 128 -5.83 -4.56 -10.17
CA ALA A 128 -4.98 -4.36 -9.01
C ALA A 128 -4.74 -2.87 -8.76
N THR A 129 -4.49 -2.10 -9.83
CA THR A 129 -4.20 -0.68 -9.76
C THR A 129 -5.43 0.13 -9.35
N SER A 130 -6.64 -0.21 -9.84
CA SER A 130 -7.86 0.51 -9.47
C SER A 130 -8.13 0.45 -7.98
N GLY A 131 -8.05 -0.74 -7.37
CA GLY A 131 -8.26 -0.91 -5.94
C GLY A 131 -7.19 -0.20 -5.09
N THR A 132 -5.93 -0.23 -5.55
CA THR A 132 -4.83 0.47 -4.88
C THR A 132 -5.00 1.99 -4.93
N LEU A 133 -5.36 2.55 -6.09
CA LEU A 133 -5.65 3.99 -6.22
C LEU A 133 -6.89 4.40 -5.40
N THR A 134 -7.90 3.53 -5.30
CA THR A 134 -9.05 3.75 -4.40
C THR A 134 -8.59 3.87 -2.94
N ASN A 135 -7.67 3.00 -2.49
CA ASN A 135 -7.12 3.09 -1.13
C ASN A 135 -6.28 4.35 -0.93
N ALA A 136 -5.49 4.77 -1.94
CA ALA A 136 -4.72 6.01 -1.89
C ALA A 136 -5.65 7.24 -1.76
N PHE A 137 -6.73 7.29 -2.54
CA PHE A 137 -7.73 8.35 -2.46
C PHE A 137 -8.36 8.43 -1.06
N LEU A 138 -8.76 7.30 -0.48
CA LEU A 138 -9.31 7.25 0.87
C LEU A 138 -8.30 7.66 1.94
N ALA A 139 -7.03 7.31 1.77
CA ALA A 139 -5.96 7.72 2.68
C ALA A 139 -5.72 9.25 2.62
N VAL A 140 -5.87 9.88 1.44
CA VAL A 140 -5.85 11.35 1.33
C VAL A 140 -7.01 11.98 2.11
N ILE A 141 -8.22 11.40 2.02
CA ILE A 141 -9.35 11.83 2.85
C ILE A 141 -9.03 11.65 4.34
N SER A 142 -8.39 10.53 4.70
CA SER A 142 -8.01 10.26 6.10
C SER A 142 -7.03 11.31 6.67
N LEU A 143 -6.25 12.02 5.83
CA LEU A 143 -5.39 13.13 6.32
C LEU A 143 -6.20 14.25 7.00
N THR A 144 -7.48 14.41 6.67
CA THR A 144 -8.34 15.40 7.34
C THR A 144 -8.52 15.10 8.83
N SER A 145 -8.24 13.86 9.29
CA SER A 145 -8.20 13.51 10.71
C SER A 145 -7.10 14.23 11.49
N ILE A 146 -6.12 14.83 10.81
CA ILE A 146 -5.05 15.60 11.44
C ILE A 146 -5.52 17.03 11.78
N LEU A 147 -6.56 17.54 11.10
CA LEU A 147 -7.03 18.92 11.28
C LEU A 147 -7.34 19.31 12.75
N PRO A 148 -8.02 18.48 13.57
CA PRO A 148 -8.25 18.82 14.96
C PRO A 148 -6.94 19.12 15.73
N PHE A 149 -5.87 18.42 15.41
CA PHE A 149 -4.58 18.57 16.08
C PHE A 149 -3.87 19.87 15.67
N TYR A 150 -4.12 20.41 14.47
CA TYR A 150 -3.65 21.73 14.09
C TYR A 150 -4.19 22.84 15.01
N PHE A 151 -5.47 22.72 15.41
CA PHE A 151 -6.10 23.69 16.29
C PHE A 151 -5.71 23.50 17.77
N ILE A 152 -5.34 22.27 18.17
CA ILE A 152 -5.01 21.97 19.57
C ILE A 152 -3.52 22.26 19.87
N HIS A 153 -2.63 22.03 18.89
CA HIS A 153 -1.18 22.02 19.08
C HIS A 153 -0.43 23.07 18.27
N ASP A 154 -1.14 23.97 17.57
CA ASP A 154 -0.55 25.03 16.73
C ASP A 154 0.54 24.50 15.78
N LEU A 155 0.23 23.40 15.06
CA LEU A 155 1.18 22.73 14.18
C LEU A 155 1.65 23.66 13.05
N PRO A 156 2.93 23.60 12.65
CA PRO A 156 3.47 24.48 11.61
C PRO A 156 2.88 24.15 10.24
N ILE A 157 2.38 25.17 9.53
CA ILE A 157 1.96 25.04 8.14
C ILE A 157 3.16 25.35 7.26
N THR A 158 3.91 24.31 6.89
CA THR A 158 5.12 24.42 6.07
C THR A 158 4.91 23.83 4.68
N MET A 159 5.75 24.22 3.71
CA MET A 159 5.77 23.58 2.38
C MET A 159 6.11 22.09 2.44
N ASN A 160 6.69 21.63 3.56
CA ASN A 160 7.02 20.23 3.77
C ASN A 160 5.78 19.31 3.80
N LEU A 161 4.59 19.85 4.05
CA LEU A 161 3.33 19.09 4.01
C LEU A 161 3.10 18.38 2.66
N VAL A 162 3.65 18.91 1.56
CA VAL A 162 3.60 18.27 0.25
C VAL A 162 4.36 16.94 0.26
N LEU A 163 5.41 16.80 1.09
CA LEU A 163 6.17 15.56 1.22
C LEU A 163 5.32 14.42 1.81
N ILE A 164 4.25 14.72 2.55
CA ILE A 164 3.32 13.69 3.03
C ILE A 164 2.73 12.92 1.84
N LEU A 165 2.29 13.63 0.80
CA LEU A 165 1.75 12.99 -0.41
C LEU A 165 2.81 12.17 -1.15
N PHE A 166 4.06 12.63 -1.16
CA PHE A 166 5.19 11.89 -1.73
C PHE A 166 5.41 10.57 -0.97
N TRP A 167 5.45 10.60 0.37
CA TRP A 167 5.63 9.40 1.17
C TRP A 167 4.43 8.45 1.08
N MET A 168 3.21 8.97 0.99
CA MET A 168 2.02 8.17 0.71
C MET A 168 2.11 7.49 -0.66
N PHE A 169 2.66 8.17 -1.67
CA PHE A 169 2.91 7.56 -2.97
C PHE A 169 3.90 6.40 -2.86
N ILE A 170 5.01 6.55 -2.14
CA ILE A 170 5.99 5.47 -1.91
C ILE A 170 5.36 4.27 -1.20
N LEU A 171 4.56 4.48 -0.15
CA LEU A 171 3.83 3.43 0.56
C LEU A 171 2.86 2.68 -0.36
N THR A 172 2.08 3.43 -1.13
CA THR A 172 1.12 2.88 -2.10
C THR A 172 1.83 2.05 -3.16
N PHE A 173 2.91 2.59 -3.73
CA PHE A 173 3.68 1.98 -4.79
C PHE A 173 4.34 0.68 -4.33
N THR A 174 4.94 0.69 -3.12
CA THR A 174 5.55 -0.48 -2.51
C THR A 174 4.52 -1.56 -2.20
N GLY A 175 3.40 -1.19 -1.56
CA GLY A 175 2.31 -2.12 -1.26
C GLY A 175 1.68 -2.72 -2.53
N TRP A 176 1.50 -1.91 -3.56
CA TRP A 176 1.02 -2.36 -4.87
C TRP A 176 1.98 -3.36 -5.52
N GLY A 177 3.28 -3.04 -5.58
CA GLY A 177 4.30 -3.93 -6.14
C GLY A 177 4.38 -5.28 -5.45
N LEU A 178 4.41 -5.29 -4.11
CA LEU A 178 4.37 -6.52 -3.31
C LEU A 178 3.08 -7.32 -3.53
N GLY A 179 1.95 -6.63 -3.60
CA GLY A 179 0.66 -7.25 -3.87
C GLY A 179 0.60 -7.92 -5.25
N LEU A 180 1.15 -7.26 -6.29
CA LEU A 180 1.29 -7.85 -7.62
C LEU A 180 2.17 -9.10 -7.62
N LEU A 181 3.26 -9.10 -6.83
CA LEU A 181 4.15 -10.26 -6.71
C LEU A 181 3.40 -11.50 -6.19
N VAL A 182 2.51 -11.29 -5.23
CA VAL A 182 1.79 -12.37 -4.53
C VAL A 182 0.47 -12.75 -5.22
N ALA A 183 -0.15 -11.85 -5.97
CA ALA A 183 -1.47 -12.06 -6.59
C ALA A 183 -1.62 -13.36 -7.41
N PRO A 184 -0.67 -13.80 -8.25
CA PRO A 184 -0.79 -15.06 -8.96
C PRO A 184 -0.71 -16.29 -8.05
N ILE A 185 0.00 -16.18 -6.93
CA ILE A 185 0.16 -17.27 -5.96
C ILE A 185 -1.13 -17.38 -5.14
N SER A 186 -1.64 -16.25 -4.62
CA SER A 186 -2.87 -16.21 -3.84
C SER A 186 -4.11 -16.61 -4.63
N CYS A 187 -4.08 -16.43 -5.95
CA CYS A 187 -5.14 -16.90 -6.83
C CYS A 187 -5.21 -18.44 -6.91
N LYS A 188 -4.04 -19.11 -6.87
CA LYS A 188 -3.95 -20.58 -6.88
C LYS A 188 -4.10 -21.21 -5.50
N ILE A 189 -3.58 -20.53 -4.48
CA ILE A 189 -3.53 -21.01 -3.09
C ILE A 189 -4.17 -19.94 -2.20
N PRO A 190 -5.46 -20.06 -1.88
CA PRO A 190 -6.19 -19.07 -1.07
C PRO A 190 -5.59 -18.83 0.31
N ASP A 191 -4.93 -19.84 0.91
CA ASP A 191 -4.29 -19.72 2.22
C ASP A 191 -3.20 -18.64 2.29
N VAL A 192 -2.60 -18.31 1.15
CA VAL A 192 -1.63 -17.21 1.06
C VAL A 192 -2.25 -15.88 1.49
N LEU A 193 -3.55 -15.65 1.23
CA LEU A 193 -4.25 -14.45 1.70
C LEU A 193 -4.41 -14.41 3.22
N ASN A 194 -4.55 -15.58 3.86
CA ASN A 194 -4.59 -15.69 5.32
C ASN A 194 -3.21 -15.35 5.92
N ILE A 195 -2.14 -15.87 5.31
CA ILE A 195 -0.76 -15.53 5.70
C ILE A 195 -0.51 -14.03 5.56
N ILE A 196 -0.88 -13.41 4.43
CA ILE A 196 -0.76 -11.96 4.24
C ILE A 196 -1.55 -11.20 5.31
N SER A 197 -2.76 -11.63 5.61
CA SER A 197 -3.60 -11.00 6.62
C SER A 197 -2.99 -11.08 8.01
N PHE A 198 -2.30 -12.19 8.33
CA PHE A 198 -1.52 -12.33 9.56
C PHE A 198 -0.30 -11.39 9.56
N LEU A 199 0.49 -11.40 8.47
CA LEU A 199 1.68 -10.55 8.34
C LEU A 199 1.33 -9.06 8.43
N VAL A 200 0.20 -8.64 7.86
CA VAL A 200 -0.29 -7.25 7.96
C VAL A 200 -0.64 -6.90 9.42
N ARG A 201 -1.27 -7.80 10.18
CA ARG A 201 -1.57 -7.56 11.59
C ARG A 201 -0.31 -7.50 12.45
N ALA A 202 0.60 -8.46 12.26
CA ALA A 202 1.88 -8.48 12.97
C ALA A 202 2.77 -7.29 12.57
N GLY A 203 2.81 -6.97 11.28
CA GLY A 203 3.58 -5.86 10.73
C GLY A 203 3.15 -4.49 11.26
N PHE A 204 1.90 -4.32 11.69
CA PHE A 204 1.44 -3.10 12.35
C PHE A 204 2.29 -2.76 13.58
N PHE A 205 2.61 -3.74 14.40
CA PHE A 205 3.42 -3.55 15.60
C PHE A 205 4.93 -3.46 15.29
N LEU A 206 5.36 -4.12 14.22
CA LEU A 206 6.76 -4.07 13.76
C LEU A 206 7.08 -2.78 12.98
N SER A 207 6.06 -2.08 12.53
CA SER A 207 6.21 -0.81 11.82
C SER A 207 6.12 0.37 12.79
N PRO A 208 6.68 1.53 12.44
CA PRO A 208 6.69 2.70 13.31
C PRO A 208 5.29 3.35 13.36
N VAL A 209 4.28 2.59 13.78
CA VAL A 209 2.94 3.10 14.03
C VAL A 209 2.82 3.60 15.46
N MET A 210 3.16 2.74 16.43
CA MET A 210 3.09 3.03 17.86
C MET A 210 4.40 3.55 18.45
N TRP A 211 5.52 3.32 17.77
CA TRP A 211 6.83 3.82 18.15
C TRP A 211 7.37 4.81 17.10
N THR A 212 8.29 5.67 17.51
CA THR A 212 8.98 6.58 16.59
C THR A 212 10.41 6.10 16.36
N TYR A 213 11.02 6.52 15.24
CA TYR A 213 12.40 6.16 14.96
C TYR A 213 13.35 6.64 16.08
N ASP A 214 13.08 7.83 16.66
CA ASP A 214 13.87 8.36 17.77
C ASP A 214 13.76 7.50 19.04
N MET A 215 12.55 7.01 19.37
CA MET A 215 12.39 6.05 20.48
C MET A 215 13.20 4.79 20.26
N PHE A 216 13.23 4.31 19.01
CA PHE A 216 13.98 3.12 18.65
C PHE A 216 15.49 3.38 18.72
N SER A 217 15.99 4.47 18.11
CA SER A 217 17.42 4.80 18.08
C SER A 217 17.97 5.11 19.48
N ASN A 218 17.19 5.80 20.31
CA ASN A 218 17.56 6.07 21.72
C ASN A 218 17.65 4.80 22.56
N ARG A 219 16.86 3.75 22.24
CA ARG A 219 16.85 2.50 23.00
C ARG A 219 17.91 1.52 22.54
N PHE A 220 18.14 1.39 21.24
CA PHE A 220 19.00 0.38 20.64
C PHE A 220 20.30 0.94 20.06
N GLY A 221 20.43 2.26 19.95
CA GLY A 221 21.58 2.93 19.36
C GLY A 221 21.66 2.77 17.83
N GLU A 222 22.73 3.34 17.28
CA GLU A 222 23.10 3.13 15.87
C GLU A 222 23.86 1.82 15.73
N GLY A 223 23.52 1.00 14.74
CA GLY A 223 24.20 -0.25 14.50
C GLY A 223 23.34 -1.21 13.68
N TRP A 224 23.59 -2.50 13.81
CA TRP A 224 22.86 -3.52 13.04
C TRP A 224 21.34 -3.51 13.31
N HIS A 225 20.91 -3.10 14.52
CA HIS A 225 19.49 -2.96 14.87
C HIS A 225 18.79 -1.92 13.99
N ALA A 226 19.46 -0.78 13.74
CA ALA A 226 18.95 0.26 12.86
C ALA A 226 18.80 -0.25 11.42
N ILE A 227 19.80 -1.02 10.93
CA ILE A 227 19.75 -1.63 9.60
C ILE A 227 18.54 -2.58 9.52
N VAL A 228 18.34 -3.45 10.54
CA VAL A 228 17.19 -4.38 10.58
C VAL A 228 15.86 -3.64 10.61
N ALA A 229 15.75 -2.53 11.36
CA ALA A 229 14.55 -1.71 11.34
C ALA A 229 14.25 -1.16 9.94
N HIS A 230 15.27 -0.71 9.21
CA HIS A 230 15.11 -0.18 7.85
C HIS A 230 14.85 -1.25 6.76
N LEU A 231 14.97 -2.54 7.08
CA LEU A 231 14.46 -3.61 6.20
C LEU A 231 12.93 -3.58 6.09
N ASN A 232 12.25 -2.99 7.05
CA ASN A 232 10.82 -2.74 6.94
C ASN A 232 10.57 -1.52 6.02
N PRO A 233 9.94 -1.71 4.84
CA PRO A 233 9.81 -0.66 3.83
C PRO A 233 8.90 0.50 4.26
N THR A 234 8.22 0.39 5.39
CA THR A 234 7.30 1.43 5.88
C THR A 234 7.97 2.40 6.86
N VAL A 235 9.16 2.06 7.41
CA VAL A 235 9.84 2.87 8.44
C VAL A 235 10.16 4.26 7.91
N VAL A 236 10.87 4.34 6.79
CA VAL A 236 11.27 5.61 6.20
C VAL A 236 10.05 6.46 5.78
N PRO A 237 9.07 5.92 5.04
CA PRO A 237 7.93 6.73 4.63
C PRO A 237 7.06 7.22 5.79
N ILE A 238 6.79 6.39 6.80
CA ILE A 238 5.95 6.80 7.94
C ILE A 238 6.68 7.85 8.79
N THR A 239 7.98 7.67 9.04
CA THR A 239 8.79 8.67 9.75
C THR A 239 8.84 9.97 8.93
N GLY A 240 9.11 9.90 7.63
CA GLY A 240 9.12 11.08 6.76
C GLY A 240 7.78 11.81 6.67
N MET A 241 6.63 11.11 6.80
CA MET A 241 5.32 11.75 6.93
C MET A 241 5.21 12.53 8.24
N ARG A 242 5.75 12.01 9.35
CA ARG A 242 5.76 12.70 10.66
C ARG A 242 6.65 13.91 10.64
N ASP A 243 7.88 13.77 10.15
CA ASP A 243 8.84 14.85 10.03
C ASP A 243 8.28 16.00 9.19
N ALA A 244 7.63 15.65 8.07
CA ALA A 244 6.98 16.63 7.20
C ALA A 244 5.81 17.36 7.87
N LEU A 245 5.04 16.67 8.72
CA LEU A 245 3.92 17.26 9.45
C LEU A 245 4.38 18.17 10.58
N LEU A 246 5.39 17.75 11.35
CA LEU A 246 5.89 18.48 12.51
C LEU A 246 6.89 19.58 12.12
N GLY A 247 7.34 19.60 10.86
CA GLY A 247 8.38 20.52 10.40
C GLY A 247 9.76 20.21 10.97
N GLU A 248 9.96 18.99 11.48
CA GLU A 248 11.21 18.54 12.07
C GLU A 248 12.22 18.07 11.00
N PRO A 249 13.52 18.28 11.22
CA PRO A 249 14.53 17.71 10.34
C PRO A 249 14.55 16.18 10.48
N SER A 250 14.75 15.48 9.38
CA SER A 250 14.77 14.03 9.41
C SER A 250 16.01 13.49 10.13
N THR A 251 15.78 12.57 11.07
CA THR A 251 16.83 11.84 11.80
C THR A 251 17.25 10.56 11.08
N ILE A 252 16.61 10.24 9.96
CA ILE A 252 16.83 9.00 9.20
C ILE A 252 18.16 9.08 8.43
N PRO A 253 19.05 8.08 8.54
CA PRO A 253 20.31 8.05 7.81
C PRO A 253 20.13 7.88 6.31
N LEU A 254 21.05 8.44 5.51
CA LEU A 254 20.94 8.46 4.04
C LEU A 254 20.81 7.05 3.42
N TYR A 255 21.48 6.04 3.98
CA TYR A 255 21.40 4.67 3.47
C TYR A 255 19.98 4.10 3.56
N ALA A 256 19.20 4.51 4.56
CA ALA A 256 17.82 4.03 4.75
C ALA A 256 16.89 4.53 3.64
N TYR A 257 17.10 5.76 3.14
CA TYR A 257 16.39 6.24 1.94
C TYR A 257 16.72 5.40 0.72
N ALA A 258 18.01 5.07 0.51
CA ALA A 258 18.42 4.21 -0.60
C ALA A 258 17.77 2.82 -0.51
N MET A 259 17.71 2.23 0.70
CA MET A 259 17.03 0.95 0.94
C MET A 259 15.54 1.05 0.64
N CYS A 260 14.85 2.10 1.11
CA CYS A 260 13.43 2.33 0.88
C CYS A 260 13.10 2.43 -0.61
N PHE A 261 13.82 3.27 -1.35
CA PHE A 261 13.61 3.42 -2.79
C PHE A 261 13.99 2.17 -3.57
N GLY A 262 15.09 1.53 -3.20
CA GLY A 262 15.51 0.24 -3.78
C GLY A 262 14.45 -0.83 -3.58
N PHE A 263 13.85 -0.91 -2.40
CA PHE A 263 12.76 -1.84 -2.10
C PHE A 263 11.47 -1.49 -2.87
N ALA A 264 11.12 -0.22 -2.97
CA ALA A 264 9.94 0.23 -3.72
C ALA A 264 10.07 -0.09 -5.21
N ILE A 265 11.22 0.22 -5.81
CA ILE A 265 11.50 -0.05 -7.23
C ILE A 265 11.60 -1.56 -7.46
N GLY A 266 12.30 -2.29 -6.59
CA GLY A 266 12.47 -3.73 -6.67
C GLY A 266 11.13 -4.47 -6.59
N SER A 267 10.26 -4.09 -5.65
CA SER A 267 8.90 -4.66 -5.50
C SER A 267 8.06 -4.43 -6.76
N TYR A 268 8.13 -3.25 -7.36
CA TYR A 268 7.44 -2.93 -8.60
C TYR A 268 7.93 -3.77 -9.78
N ILE A 269 9.26 -3.81 -9.98
CA ILE A 269 9.86 -4.56 -11.10
C ILE A 269 9.53 -6.04 -10.96
N LEU A 270 9.80 -6.64 -9.81
CA LEU A 270 9.54 -8.05 -9.56
C LEU A 270 8.04 -8.36 -9.59
N GLY A 271 7.22 -7.51 -8.97
CA GLY A 271 5.77 -7.64 -8.94
C GLY A 271 5.16 -7.65 -10.34
N THR A 272 5.52 -6.69 -11.19
CA THR A 272 5.02 -6.61 -12.56
C THR A 272 5.50 -7.78 -13.43
N ILE A 273 6.75 -8.20 -13.30
CA ILE A 273 7.29 -9.34 -14.06
C ILE A 273 6.57 -10.64 -13.67
N VAL A 274 6.44 -10.92 -12.38
CA VAL A 274 5.78 -12.15 -11.89
C VAL A 274 4.30 -12.14 -12.23
N PHE A 275 3.64 -10.99 -12.03
CA PHE A 275 2.22 -10.83 -12.34
C PHE A 275 1.93 -11.10 -13.82
N GLU A 276 2.60 -10.40 -14.74
CA GLU A 276 2.36 -10.54 -16.18
C GLU A 276 2.64 -11.96 -16.69
N ARG A 277 3.64 -12.65 -16.12
CA ARG A 277 3.97 -14.02 -16.51
C ARG A 277 3.01 -15.07 -16.01
N LYS A 278 2.58 -14.93 -14.74
CA LYS A 278 1.82 -15.99 -14.06
C LYS A 278 0.31 -15.71 -14.00
N ALA A 279 -0.14 -14.47 -14.18
CA ALA A 279 -1.55 -14.12 -14.06
C ALA A 279 -2.44 -14.85 -15.07
N HIS A 280 -1.97 -15.06 -16.29
CA HIS A 280 -2.74 -15.80 -17.29
C HIS A 280 -2.95 -17.26 -16.87
N GLN A 281 -1.86 -17.94 -16.50
CA GLN A 281 -1.90 -19.33 -16.03
C GLN A 281 -2.68 -19.50 -14.73
N ALA A 282 -2.62 -18.49 -13.84
CA ALA A 282 -3.34 -18.54 -12.59
C ALA A 282 -4.86 -18.44 -12.75
N VAL A 283 -5.33 -17.75 -13.80
CA VAL A 283 -6.77 -17.59 -14.08
C VAL A 283 -7.33 -18.76 -14.90
N VAL A 284 -6.54 -19.35 -15.80
CA VAL A 284 -6.99 -20.46 -16.67
C VAL A 284 -7.09 -21.80 -15.91
N ASN A 285 -6.31 -21.98 -14.86
CA ASN A 285 -6.22 -23.23 -14.09
C ASN A 285 -7.18 -23.27 -12.88
N ILE A 286 -8.14 -22.37 -12.79
CA ILE A 286 -9.23 -22.35 -11.84
C ILE A 286 -10.55 -22.60 -12.57
#